data_517883e389ce1dbdd756b080b512e893
#
_entry.id   517883e389ce1dbdd756b080b512e893
#
_cell.length_a   1.000
_cell.length_b   1.000
_cell.length_c   1.000
_cell.angle_alpha   90.00
_cell.angle_beta   90.00
_cell.angle_gamma   90.00
#
_symmetry.space_group_name_H-M   'P 1'
#
loop_
_entity.id
_entity.type
_entity.pdbx_description
1 polymer ?
#
loop_
_entity_poly.entity_id
_entity_poly.type
_entity_poly.pdbx_seq_one_letter_code
_entity_poly.pdbx_strand_id
1 'polypeptide(L)'
;MTEDDKNRAGPDAELRALAARIELVVFDVDGVLTDGRLYLGDDGTEFKAFHVRDGHGFKLLREAGIRVAALSGRRSSAVTRRMEELQVDMHRQGCEHKDRDFGELLQHFGVDAKAAAYLGDDVIDLPAMRLAGLPVAVADAHPAVRSAARWITTLAGGRGAARELCDLIIDTRQCAHASA
;
A
#
# COMPACT_ATOMS: atom_id res chain seq x y z
N MET A 1 14.61 -20.28 -2.25
CA MET A 1 13.80 -19.54 -3.23
C MET A 1 14.43 -18.17 -3.35
N THR A 2 14.97 -17.83 -4.51
CA THR A 2 15.65 -16.54 -4.76
C THR A 2 14.61 -15.42 -4.87
N GLU A 3 15.04 -14.14 -4.72
CA GLU A 3 14.15 -12.98 -4.89
C GLU A 3 13.48 -12.96 -6.28
N ASP A 4 14.20 -13.42 -7.31
CA ASP A 4 13.67 -13.56 -8.68
C ASP A 4 12.57 -14.63 -8.79
N ASP A 5 12.63 -15.70 -7.99
CA ASP A 5 11.61 -16.75 -7.99
C ASP A 5 10.29 -16.28 -7.35
N LYS A 6 10.36 -15.39 -6.34
CA LYS A 6 9.16 -14.79 -5.72
C LYS A 6 8.37 -13.90 -6.69
N ASN A 7 9.03 -13.34 -7.69
CA ASN A 7 8.45 -12.38 -8.63
C ASN A 7 7.90 -13.02 -9.92
N ARG A 8 8.28 -14.27 -10.23
CA ARG A 8 7.87 -14.98 -11.47
C ARG A 8 6.73 -15.95 -11.31
N ALA A 9 6.53 -16.48 -10.11
CA ALA A 9 5.35 -17.29 -9.81
C ALA A 9 4.22 -16.35 -9.39
N GLY A 10 3.07 -16.42 -10.06
CA GLY A 10 1.87 -15.69 -9.63
C GLY A 10 1.54 -15.99 -8.16
N PRO A 11 0.58 -15.27 -7.54
CA PRO A 11 0.26 -15.40 -6.13
C PRO A 11 0.02 -16.86 -5.74
N ASP A 12 0.82 -17.40 -4.81
CA ASP A 12 0.67 -18.75 -4.29
C ASP A 12 -0.58 -18.87 -3.38
N ALA A 13 -0.94 -20.10 -3.02
CA ALA A 13 -2.13 -20.37 -2.21
C ALA A 13 -2.08 -19.67 -0.84
N GLU A 14 -0.90 -19.59 -0.23
CA GLU A 14 -0.70 -18.92 1.06
C GLU A 14 -0.89 -17.41 0.96
N LEU A 15 -0.32 -16.76 -0.07
CA LEU A 15 -0.51 -15.34 -0.33
C LEU A 15 -2.00 -15.03 -0.59
N ARG A 16 -2.69 -15.87 -1.36
CA ARG A 16 -4.14 -15.73 -1.57
C ARG A 16 -4.92 -15.87 -0.28
N ALA A 17 -4.57 -16.80 0.58
CA ALA A 17 -5.21 -16.98 1.89
C ALA A 17 -5.00 -15.75 2.82
N LEU A 18 -3.83 -15.12 2.76
CA LEU A 18 -3.58 -13.86 3.46
C LEU A 18 -4.41 -12.71 2.85
N ALA A 19 -4.39 -12.56 1.54
CA ALA A 19 -5.10 -11.49 0.83
C ALA A 19 -6.63 -11.56 1.06
N ALA A 20 -7.21 -12.76 1.14
CA ALA A 20 -8.64 -12.95 1.41
C ALA A 20 -9.12 -12.37 2.76
N ARG A 21 -8.22 -12.26 3.74
CA ARG A 21 -8.53 -11.81 5.10
C ARG A 21 -8.33 -10.31 5.32
N ILE A 22 -7.82 -9.59 4.32
CA ILE A 22 -7.46 -8.17 4.48
C ILE A 22 -8.72 -7.32 4.59
N GLU A 23 -8.80 -6.54 5.65
CA GLU A 23 -9.88 -5.59 5.96
C GLU A 23 -9.41 -4.13 5.88
N LEU A 24 -8.08 -3.89 5.97
CA LEU A 24 -7.45 -2.59 5.87
C LEU A 24 -6.21 -2.68 4.97
N VAL A 25 -6.09 -1.76 4.02
CA VAL A 25 -4.86 -1.60 3.23
C VAL A 25 -4.27 -0.21 3.51
N VAL A 26 -3.01 -0.19 3.93
CA VAL A 26 -2.26 1.04 4.20
C VAL A 26 -1.17 1.18 3.15
N PHE A 27 -1.10 2.35 2.54
CA PHE A 27 -0.12 2.68 1.51
C PHE A 27 0.85 3.75 2.03
N ASP A 28 2.13 3.58 1.78
CA ASP A 28 3.03 4.73 1.72
C ASP A 28 2.69 5.59 0.49
N VAL A 29 3.20 6.81 0.45
CA VAL A 29 2.88 7.76 -0.60
C VAL A 29 4.06 7.95 -1.56
N ASP A 30 5.21 8.38 -1.02
CA ASP A 30 6.36 8.77 -1.84
C ASP A 30 7.19 7.52 -2.20
N GLY A 31 7.15 7.11 -3.46
CA GLY A 31 7.76 5.85 -3.92
C GLY A 31 6.77 4.69 -4.06
N VAL A 32 5.54 4.85 -3.57
CA VAL A 32 4.45 3.86 -3.71
C VAL A 32 3.34 4.39 -4.60
N LEU A 33 2.66 5.46 -4.18
CA LEU A 33 1.59 6.12 -4.96
C LEU A 33 2.15 7.11 -5.98
N THR A 34 3.41 7.52 -5.79
CA THR A 34 4.21 8.32 -6.71
C THR A 34 5.48 7.56 -7.09
N ASP A 35 6.25 8.10 -8.01
CA ASP A 35 7.56 7.56 -8.40
C ASP A 35 8.70 7.97 -7.45
N GLY A 36 8.40 8.54 -6.30
CA GLY A 36 9.38 8.99 -5.29
C GLY A 36 10.15 10.26 -5.66
N ARG A 37 9.95 10.83 -6.84
CA ARG A 37 10.62 12.04 -7.28
C ARG A 37 10.00 13.29 -6.69
N LEU A 38 10.85 14.28 -6.42
CA LEU A 38 10.44 15.61 -5.99
C LEU A 38 10.50 16.57 -7.17
N TYR A 39 9.35 17.13 -7.53
CA TYR A 39 9.24 18.18 -8.54
C TYR A 39 9.00 19.50 -7.82
N LEU A 40 10.04 20.35 -7.77
CA LEU A 40 10.03 21.60 -7.02
C LEU A 40 10.10 22.77 -8.00
N GLY A 41 9.16 23.69 -7.89
CA GLY A 41 9.20 24.98 -8.57
C GLY A 41 10.07 25.98 -7.81
N ASP A 42 10.61 26.97 -8.50
CA ASP A 42 11.42 28.06 -7.91
C ASP A 42 10.65 28.90 -6.89
N ASP A 43 9.34 28.91 -6.99
CA ASP A 43 8.39 29.56 -6.07
C ASP A 43 8.05 28.72 -4.83
N GLY A 44 8.69 27.55 -4.66
CA GLY A 44 8.41 26.59 -3.59
C GLY A 44 7.21 25.69 -3.85
N THR A 45 6.58 25.75 -5.01
CA THR A 45 5.51 24.84 -5.40
C THR A 45 6.03 23.41 -5.53
N GLU A 46 5.34 22.44 -4.95
CA GLU A 46 5.62 21.01 -5.12
C GLU A 46 4.56 20.36 -6.02
N PHE A 47 5.01 19.61 -7.01
CA PHE A 47 4.15 18.77 -7.86
C PHE A 47 4.41 17.31 -7.58
N LYS A 48 3.35 16.51 -7.59
CA LYS A 48 3.41 15.04 -7.49
C LYS A 48 2.57 14.40 -8.60
N ALA A 49 3.11 13.36 -9.22
CA ALA A 49 2.41 12.58 -10.21
C ALA A 49 1.82 11.32 -9.55
N PHE A 50 0.50 11.18 -9.61
CA PHE A 50 -0.23 10.01 -9.14
C PHE A 50 -0.76 9.20 -10.32
N HIS A 51 -0.78 7.88 -10.19
CA HIS A 51 -1.29 7.01 -11.23
C HIS A 51 -2.83 6.83 -11.10
N VAL A 52 -3.57 7.05 -12.20
CA VAL A 52 -5.04 6.97 -12.17
C VAL A 52 -5.58 5.59 -11.84
N ARG A 53 -4.86 4.51 -12.22
CA ARG A 53 -5.28 3.13 -11.91
C ARG A 53 -5.23 2.83 -10.42
N ASP A 54 -4.27 3.40 -9.68
CA ASP A 54 -4.17 3.24 -8.23
C ASP A 54 -5.40 3.84 -7.54
N GLY A 55 -5.82 5.04 -7.96
CA GLY A 55 -7.04 5.66 -7.44
C GLY A 55 -8.30 4.85 -7.75
N HIS A 56 -8.38 4.22 -8.91
CA HIS A 56 -9.49 3.31 -9.22
C HIS A 56 -9.45 2.05 -8.35
N GLY A 57 -8.25 1.51 -8.04
CA GLY A 57 -8.07 0.40 -7.11
C GLY A 57 -8.61 0.72 -5.72
N PHE A 58 -8.38 1.93 -5.21
CA PHE A 58 -8.92 2.38 -3.92
C PHE A 58 -10.45 2.38 -3.90
N LYS A 59 -11.07 2.85 -4.99
CA LYS A 59 -12.52 2.80 -5.13
C LYS A 59 -13.04 1.37 -5.06
N LEU A 60 -12.40 0.43 -5.78
CA LEU A 60 -12.81 -0.98 -5.80
C LEU A 60 -12.64 -1.64 -4.43
N LEU A 61 -11.55 -1.37 -3.69
CA LEU A 61 -11.37 -1.86 -2.32
C LEU A 61 -12.52 -1.41 -1.41
N ARG A 62 -12.88 -0.12 -1.45
CA ARG A 62 -13.98 0.41 -0.63
C ARG A 62 -15.34 -0.18 -1.01
N GLU A 63 -15.61 -0.37 -2.30
CA GLU A 63 -16.82 -1.05 -2.78
C GLU A 63 -16.89 -2.51 -2.28
N ALA A 64 -15.72 -3.15 -2.07
CA ALA A 64 -15.60 -4.46 -1.44
C ALA A 64 -15.63 -4.43 0.10
N GLY A 65 -15.87 -3.26 0.71
CA GLY A 65 -15.93 -3.08 2.18
C GLY A 65 -14.56 -3.08 2.86
N ILE A 66 -13.47 -2.87 2.12
CA ILE A 66 -12.10 -2.82 2.66
C ILE A 66 -11.71 -1.36 2.90
N ARG A 67 -11.18 -1.07 4.08
CA ARG A 67 -10.68 0.26 4.44
C ARG A 67 -9.38 0.57 3.72
N VAL A 68 -9.22 1.84 3.33
CA VAL A 68 -8.02 2.34 2.66
C VAL A 68 -7.43 3.49 3.45
N ALA A 69 -6.15 3.40 3.80
CA ALA A 69 -5.44 4.47 4.47
C ALA A 69 -4.08 4.76 3.82
N ALA A 70 -3.53 5.94 4.08
CA ALA A 70 -2.20 6.33 3.61
C ALA A 70 -1.36 6.93 4.75
N LEU A 71 -0.07 6.56 4.81
CA LEU A 71 0.92 7.11 5.74
C LEU A 71 2.10 7.67 4.95
N SER A 72 2.44 8.94 5.16
CA SER A 72 3.61 9.57 4.53
C SER A 72 4.52 10.21 5.59
N GLY A 73 5.82 10.02 5.46
CA GLY A 73 6.83 10.71 6.28
C GLY A 73 6.91 12.21 5.96
N ARG A 74 6.52 12.62 4.77
CA ARG A 74 6.54 14.01 4.30
C ARG A 74 5.18 14.69 4.51
N ARG A 75 5.17 16.02 4.38
CA ARG A 75 3.94 16.84 4.33
C ARG A 75 3.85 17.49 2.96
N SER A 76 2.70 17.35 2.29
CA SER A 76 2.47 17.89 0.96
C SER A 76 0.99 18.19 0.76
N SER A 77 0.68 19.39 0.31
CA SER A 77 -0.69 19.80 -0.04
C SER A 77 -1.24 19.02 -1.25
N ALA A 78 -0.35 18.59 -2.16
CA ALA A 78 -0.73 17.74 -3.29
C ALA A 78 -1.22 16.37 -2.82
N VAL A 79 -0.57 15.80 -1.79
CA VAL A 79 -1.01 14.55 -1.16
C VAL A 79 -2.37 14.73 -0.49
N THR A 80 -2.55 15.78 0.34
CA THR A 80 -3.83 16.05 0.99
C THR A 80 -4.97 16.09 -0.02
N ARG A 81 -4.82 16.93 -1.07
CA ARG A 81 -5.82 17.07 -2.13
C ARG A 81 -6.13 15.74 -2.82
N ARG A 82 -5.08 14.93 -3.11
CA ARG A 82 -5.28 13.64 -3.77
C ARG A 82 -5.99 12.63 -2.88
N MET A 83 -5.68 12.55 -1.60
CA MET A 83 -6.34 11.64 -0.66
C MET A 83 -7.81 12.02 -0.46
N GLU A 84 -8.14 13.31 -0.38
CA GLU A 84 -9.51 13.82 -0.32
C GLU A 84 -10.30 13.48 -1.59
N GLU A 85 -9.72 13.73 -2.79
CA GLU A 85 -10.34 13.36 -4.06
C GLU A 85 -10.66 11.88 -4.15
N LEU A 86 -9.73 11.02 -3.70
CA LEU A 86 -9.89 9.57 -3.69
C LEU A 86 -10.79 9.08 -2.55
N GLN A 87 -11.20 9.98 -1.64
CA GLN A 87 -12.02 9.64 -0.47
C GLN A 87 -11.38 8.51 0.36
N VAL A 88 -10.07 8.59 0.58
CA VAL A 88 -9.35 7.65 1.45
C VAL A 88 -9.91 7.74 2.87
N ASP A 89 -10.19 6.61 3.51
CA ASP A 89 -10.83 6.57 4.84
C ASP A 89 -10.01 7.35 5.89
N MET A 90 -8.69 7.29 5.82
CA MET A 90 -7.79 8.09 6.64
C MET A 90 -6.43 8.29 5.97
N HIS A 91 -5.85 9.47 6.12
CA HIS A 91 -4.45 9.69 5.75
C HIS A 91 -3.72 10.50 6.83
N ARG A 92 -2.43 10.20 7.01
CA ARG A 92 -1.53 10.94 7.90
C ARG A 92 -0.27 11.31 7.17
N GLN A 93 0.24 12.48 7.48
CA GLN A 93 1.46 13.03 6.90
C GLN A 93 2.41 13.51 8.00
N GLY A 94 3.72 13.47 7.74
CA GLY A 94 4.75 13.80 8.72
C GLY A 94 4.91 12.68 9.77
N CYS A 95 4.71 11.42 9.34
CA CYS A 95 4.86 10.24 10.19
C CYS A 95 6.35 9.96 10.43
N GLU A 96 6.86 10.27 11.62
CA GLU A 96 8.24 9.95 12.03
C GLU A 96 8.37 8.49 12.49
N HIS A 97 7.30 7.90 13.01
CA HIS A 97 7.22 6.55 13.54
C HIS A 97 6.04 5.80 12.90
N LYS A 98 6.26 5.23 11.71
CA LYS A 98 5.20 4.57 10.94
C LYS A 98 4.58 3.36 11.63
N ASP A 99 5.30 2.65 12.49
CA ASP A 99 4.77 1.57 13.33
C ASP A 99 3.70 2.08 14.31
N ARG A 100 3.97 3.20 14.98
CA ARG A 100 3.02 3.84 15.88
C ARG A 100 1.79 4.33 15.13
N ASP A 101 2.01 5.07 14.03
CA ASP A 101 0.91 5.61 13.20
C ASP A 101 0.05 4.48 12.63
N PHE A 102 0.67 3.37 12.19
CA PHE A 102 -0.03 2.17 11.74
C PHE A 102 -0.84 1.51 12.86
N GLY A 103 -0.26 1.37 14.06
CA GLY A 103 -0.95 0.86 15.23
C GLY A 103 -2.18 1.71 15.61
N GLU A 104 -2.08 3.03 15.51
CA GLU A 104 -3.20 3.93 15.75
C GLU A 104 -4.30 3.82 14.67
N LEU A 105 -3.94 3.55 13.40
CA LEU A 105 -4.92 3.23 12.35
C LEU A 105 -5.66 1.92 12.64
N LEU A 106 -4.94 0.86 13.04
CA LEU A 106 -5.53 -0.42 13.42
C LEU A 106 -6.56 -0.24 14.56
N GLN A 107 -6.19 0.52 15.59
CA GLN A 107 -7.04 0.85 16.70
C GLN A 107 -8.30 1.63 16.26
N HIS A 108 -8.11 2.66 15.43
CA HIS A 108 -9.20 3.51 14.95
C HIS A 108 -10.24 2.72 14.15
N PHE A 109 -9.80 1.81 13.29
CA PHE A 109 -10.70 0.99 12.48
C PHE A 109 -11.17 -0.29 13.16
N GLY A 110 -10.61 -0.65 14.31
CA GLY A 110 -10.91 -1.90 15.02
C GLY A 110 -10.45 -3.14 14.25
N VAL A 111 -9.37 -3.03 13.47
CA VAL A 111 -8.83 -4.10 12.61
C VAL A 111 -7.63 -4.76 13.28
N ASP A 112 -7.59 -6.10 13.29
CA ASP A 112 -6.40 -6.85 13.72
C ASP A 112 -5.26 -6.63 12.72
N ALA A 113 -4.04 -6.48 13.21
CA ALA A 113 -2.84 -6.32 12.38
C ALA A 113 -2.69 -7.45 11.34
N LYS A 114 -3.12 -8.67 11.68
CA LYS A 114 -3.14 -9.83 10.75
C LYS A 114 -4.12 -9.68 9.59
N ALA A 115 -5.11 -8.80 9.73
CA ALA A 115 -6.08 -8.47 8.68
C ALA A 115 -5.74 -7.15 7.98
N ALA A 116 -4.53 -6.62 8.16
CA ALA A 116 -4.07 -5.42 7.50
C ALA A 116 -2.91 -5.70 6.56
N ALA A 117 -2.92 -5.06 5.38
CA ALA A 117 -1.82 -5.02 4.43
C ALA A 117 -1.11 -3.67 4.50
N TYR A 118 0.20 -3.67 4.29
CA TYR A 118 1.01 -2.46 4.16
C TYR A 118 1.86 -2.54 2.89
N LEU A 119 1.74 -1.55 2.01
CA LEU A 119 2.58 -1.41 0.81
C LEU A 119 3.59 -0.29 1.03
N GLY A 120 4.88 -0.62 0.97
CA GLY A 120 5.98 0.30 1.19
C GLY A 120 7.10 0.16 0.16
N ASP A 121 8.05 1.10 0.19
CA ASP A 121 9.20 1.14 -0.72
C ASP A 121 10.54 1.34 -0.02
N ASP A 122 10.60 2.01 1.14
CA ASP A 122 11.86 2.37 1.78
C ASP A 122 11.94 1.90 3.25
N VAL A 123 13.14 1.95 3.81
CA VAL A 123 13.46 1.44 5.15
C VAL A 123 12.60 2.05 6.27
N ILE A 124 12.07 3.24 6.06
CA ILE A 124 11.14 3.89 6.99
C ILE A 124 9.79 3.15 7.12
N ASP A 125 9.45 2.29 6.15
CA ASP A 125 8.24 1.47 6.15
C ASP A 125 8.39 0.18 6.94
N LEU A 126 9.62 -0.31 7.09
CA LEU A 126 9.90 -1.59 7.73
C LEU A 126 9.25 -1.78 9.10
N PRO A 127 9.22 -0.76 10.00
CA PRO A 127 8.57 -0.92 11.30
C PRO A 127 7.06 -1.22 11.18
N ALA A 128 6.33 -0.54 10.29
CA ALA A 128 4.91 -0.79 10.03
C ALA A 128 4.69 -2.13 9.29
N MET A 129 5.52 -2.42 8.29
CA MET A 129 5.45 -3.68 7.52
C MET A 129 5.61 -4.91 8.41
N ARG A 130 6.46 -4.85 9.45
CA ARG A 130 6.65 -5.96 10.40
C ARG A 130 5.41 -6.25 11.25
N LEU A 131 4.54 -5.27 11.44
CA LEU A 131 3.28 -5.43 12.17
C LEU A 131 2.16 -5.95 11.28
N ALA A 132 2.20 -5.64 9.98
CA ALA A 132 1.16 -5.99 9.03
C ALA A 132 1.09 -7.49 8.76
N GLY A 133 -0.12 -8.05 8.67
CA GLY A 133 -0.35 -9.43 8.28
C GLY A 133 0.04 -9.73 6.83
N LEU A 134 0.01 -8.72 5.97
CA LEU A 134 0.46 -8.80 4.58
C LEU A 134 1.40 -7.62 4.26
N PRO A 135 2.71 -7.76 4.56
CA PRO A 135 3.70 -6.78 4.12
C PRO A 135 4.00 -6.95 2.63
N VAL A 136 3.90 -5.85 1.87
CA VAL A 136 4.10 -5.81 0.42
C VAL A 136 5.13 -4.73 0.08
N ALA A 137 5.98 -5.00 -0.90
CA ALA A 137 6.93 -4.05 -1.45
C ALA A 137 6.61 -3.74 -2.92
N VAL A 138 6.86 -2.52 -3.36
CA VAL A 138 6.85 -2.20 -4.79
C VAL A 138 8.08 -2.82 -5.48
N ALA A 139 8.02 -3.02 -6.81
CA ALA A 139 9.08 -3.70 -7.57
C ALA A 139 10.46 -3.04 -7.43
N ASP A 140 10.48 -1.71 -7.33
CA ASP A 140 11.69 -0.88 -7.21
C ASP A 140 12.00 -0.43 -5.78
N ALA A 141 11.38 -1.06 -4.77
CA ALA A 141 11.64 -0.80 -3.36
C ALA A 141 13.10 -1.10 -2.97
N HIS A 142 13.54 -0.45 -1.89
CA HIS A 142 14.85 -0.70 -1.29
C HIS A 142 15.05 -2.21 -1.00
N PRO A 143 16.25 -2.79 -1.23
CA PRO A 143 16.48 -4.24 -1.05
C PRO A 143 16.04 -4.79 0.30
N ALA A 144 16.27 -4.05 1.40
CA ALA A 144 15.85 -4.47 2.75
C ALA A 144 14.31 -4.58 2.87
N VAL A 145 13.55 -3.74 2.17
CA VAL A 145 12.09 -3.76 2.15
C VAL A 145 11.59 -4.94 1.33
N ARG A 146 12.18 -5.16 0.16
CA ARG A 146 11.88 -6.33 -0.68
C ARG A 146 12.14 -7.65 0.07
N SER A 147 13.24 -7.74 0.82
CA SER A 147 13.55 -8.92 1.62
C SER A 147 12.55 -9.16 2.76
N ALA A 148 12.00 -8.10 3.36
CA ALA A 148 11.02 -8.18 4.45
C ALA A 148 9.58 -8.43 3.96
N ALA A 149 9.30 -8.19 2.68
CA ALA A 149 7.96 -8.32 2.12
C ALA A 149 7.57 -9.80 1.92
N ARG A 150 6.28 -10.09 2.16
CA ARG A 150 5.69 -11.39 1.78
C ARG A 150 5.44 -11.48 0.27
N TRP A 151 5.19 -10.33 -0.36
CA TRP A 151 4.96 -10.22 -1.78
C TRP A 151 5.59 -8.94 -2.32
N ILE A 152 6.09 -9.00 -3.55
CA ILE A 152 6.66 -7.86 -4.27
C ILE A 152 5.82 -7.68 -5.53
N THR A 153 5.33 -6.46 -5.77
CA THR A 153 4.57 -6.15 -6.99
C THR A 153 5.44 -6.28 -8.24
N THR A 154 4.85 -6.52 -9.39
CA THR A 154 5.57 -6.52 -10.67
C THR A 154 5.80 -5.11 -11.20
N LEU A 155 4.95 -4.17 -10.77
CA LEU A 155 5.00 -2.77 -11.15
C LEU A 155 5.74 -1.95 -10.09
N ALA A 156 6.49 -0.95 -10.56
CA ALA A 156 7.17 0.03 -9.73
C ALA A 156 6.20 1.03 -9.09
N GLY A 157 6.66 1.72 -8.06
CA GLY A 157 5.91 2.79 -7.42
C GLY A 157 5.50 3.89 -8.40
N GLY A 158 4.29 4.44 -8.24
CA GLY A 158 3.71 5.43 -9.15
C GLY A 158 3.39 4.90 -10.55
N ARG A 159 3.47 3.59 -10.77
CA ARG A 159 3.23 2.94 -12.07
C ARG A 159 2.08 1.94 -12.05
N GLY A 160 1.29 1.91 -10.98
CA GLY A 160 0.17 0.98 -10.81
C GLY A 160 0.45 -0.15 -9.82
N ALA A 161 1.51 -0.08 -9.03
CA ALA A 161 1.84 -1.07 -8.00
C ALA A 161 0.74 -1.18 -6.93
N ALA A 162 0.18 -0.04 -6.49
CA ALA A 162 -0.93 -0.03 -5.55
C ALA A 162 -2.18 -0.69 -6.14
N ARG A 163 -2.46 -0.48 -7.44
CA ARG A 163 -3.54 -1.15 -8.14
C ARG A 163 -3.36 -2.66 -8.19
N GLU A 164 -2.14 -3.15 -8.40
CA GLU A 164 -1.83 -4.57 -8.44
C GLU A 164 -2.16 -5.25 -7.09
N LEU A 165 -1.85 -4.60 -5.96
CA LEU A 165 -2.25 -5.07 -4.64
C LEU A 165 -3.78 -5.06 -4.46
N CYS A 166 -4.45 -4.01 -4.91
CA CYS A 166 -5.92 -3.93 -4.85
C CYS A 166 -6.57 -5.10 -5.61
N ASP A 167 -6.10 -5.36 -6.83
CA ASP A 167 -6.63 -6.44 -7.67
C ASP A 167 -6.40 -7.81 -7.03
N LEU A 168 -5.21 -8.08 -6.48
CA LEU A 168 -4.93 -9.32 -5.76
C LEU A 168 -5.95 -9.58 -4.63
N ILE A 169 -6.22 -8.57 -3.80
CA ILE A 169 -7.14 -8.69 -2.67
C ILE A 169 -8.57 -8.92 -3.15
N ILE A 170 -9.02 -8.16 -4.15
CA ILE A 170 -10.39 -8.23 -4.68
C ILE A 170 -10.64 -9.58 -5.35
N ASP A 171 -9.75 -10.00 -6.25
CA ASP A 171 -9.87 -11.27 -6.98
C ASP A 171 -9.92 -12.46 -6.01
N THR A 172 -9.09 -12.41 -4.97
CA THR A 172 -9.04 -13.48 -3.97
C THR A 172 -10.34 -13.57 -3.16
N ARG A 173 -10.94 -12.44 -2.79
CA ARG A 173 -12.23 -12.42 -2.09
C ARG A 173 -13.38 -12.92 -2.96
N GLN A 174 -13.40 -12.53 -4.25
CA GLN A 174 -14.43 -13.00 -5.18
C GLN A 174 -14.36 -14.52 -5.38
N CYS A 175 -13.16 -15.09 -5.51
CA CYS A 175 -12.97 -16.53 -5.60
C CYS A 175 -13.44 -17.26 -4.33
N ALA A 176 -13.20 -16.72 -3.14
CA ALA A 176 -13.63 -17.29 -1.87
C ALA A 176 -15.16 -17.34 -1.74
N HIS A 177 -15.85 -16.26 -2.20
CA HIS A 177 -17.32 -16.21 -2.18
C HIS A 177 -17.98 -17.13 -3.22
N ALA A 178 -17.31 -17.40 -4.35
CA ALA A 178 -17.82 -18.31 -5.38
C ALA A 178 -17.68 -19.80 -4.99
N SER A 179 -16.87 -20.12 -3.96
CA SER A 179 -16.58 -21.47 -3.50
C SER A 179 -17.30 -21.86 -2.20
N ALA A 180 -18.06 -20.94 -1.61
CA ALA A 180 -18.85 -21.11 -0.38
C ALA A 180 -20.35 -21.24 -0.69
#